data_2627ff6ab4c9e1ae6b4fe8128a7ed405
#
_entry.id   2627ff6ab4c9e1ae6b4fe8128a7ed405
#
_cell.length_a   1.000
_cell.length_b   1.000
_cell.length_c   1.000
_cell.angle_alpha   90.00
_cell.angle_beta   90.00
_cell.angle_gamma   90.00
#
_symmetry.space_group_name_H-M   'P 1'
#
loop_
_entity.id
_entity.type
_entity.pdbx_description
1 polymer ?
#
loop_
_entity_poly.entity_id
_entity_poly.type
_entity_poly.pdbx_seq_one_letter_code
_entity_poly.pdbx_strand_id
1 'polypeptide(L)'
;MITIQNLTKVFRTEEVETAALSGINLEIKKGDFLTIMGPSGCGKSTLLNIIGLLDSANDGSYKLLDQEMIGLKEKGRAAVRKENIGFIFQNFNLIDELSVYDNIELPLLYNNVKASDRKQKIEAIADKLNISHRLKHFPQQLSGGQQQRVAVARALVNDPKIILADEPTGNLDSKNGNEVMELLTDLHAKGATILMVTHSDYDASFSQRTIHMKDGVIFSEKLNQRNVDVFMDAK
;
A
#
# COMPACT_ATOMS: atom_id res chain seq x y z
N MET A 1 -12.13 -6.31 -8.00
CA MET A 1 -11.71 -6.27 -6.60
C MET A 1 -11.92 -4.89 -5.99
N ILE A 2 -11.43 -3.84 -6.63
CA ILE A 2 -11.77 -2.44 -6.31
C ILE A 2 -12.46 -1.82 -7.51
N THR A 3 -13.57 -1.14 -7.27
CA THR A 3 -14.29 -0.36 -8.28
C THR A 3 -14.64 1.00 -7.70
N ILE A 4 -14.19 2.05 -8.35
CA ILE A 4 -14.41 3.44 -7.98
C ILE A 4 -15.15 4.13 -9.14
N GLN A 5 -16.25 4.84 -8.84
CA GLN A 5 -17.05 5.56 -9.81
C GLN A 5 -17.36 6.97 -9.33
N ASN A 6 -16.99 7.95 -10.15
CA ASN A 6 -17.24 9.38 -9.91
C ASN A 6 -16.83 9.87 -8.51
N LEU A 7 -15.74 9.31 -7.94
CA LEU A 7 -15.30 9.61 -6.59
C LEU A 7 -14.83 11.05 -6.47
N THR A 8 -15.34 11.76 -5.48
CA THR A 8 -15.02 13.17 -5.22
C THR A 8 -14.60 13.37 -3.79
N LYS A 9 -13.55 14.17 -3.58
CA LYS A 9 -13.08 14.60 -2.26
C LYS A 9 -12.80 16.08 -2.24
N VAL A 10 -13.46 16.76 -1.31
CA VAL A 10 -13.29 18.17 -1.07
C VAL A 10 -12.91 18.38 0.39
N PHE A 11 -11.83 19.10 0.62
CA PHE A 11 -11.45 19.60 1.94
C PHE A 11 -12.00 21.02 2.12
N ARG A 12 -12.66 21.25 3.24
CA ARG A 12 -13.23 22.57 3.58
C ARG A 12 -12.60 23.05 4.86
N THR A 13 -12.06 24.25 4.81
CA THR A 13 -11.74 25.08 5.97
C THR A 13 -12.73 26.25 6.04
N GLU A 14 -12.66 27.07 7.08
CA GLU A 14 -13.54 28.25 7.20
C GLU A 14 -13.40 29.24 6.04
N GLU A 15 -12.23 29.27 5.38
CA GLU A 15 -11.90 30.28 4.35
C GLU A 15 -11.72 29.68 2.94
N VAL A 16 -11.42 28.39 2.83
CA VAL A 16 -11.03 27.77 1.55
C VAL A 16 -11.67 26.41 1.35
N GLU A 17 -12.18 26.21 0.14
CA GLU A 17 -12.62 24.89 -0.34
C GLU A 17 -11.64 24.39 -1.40
N THR A 18 -11.05 23.21 -1.17
CA THR A 18 -10.09 22.59 -2.09
C THR A 18 -10.59 21.25 -2.57
N ALA A 19 -10.87 21.12 -3.86
CA ALA A 19 -11.19 19.85 -4.47
C ALA A 19 -9.91 19.03 -4.67
N ALA A 20 -9.72 18.01 -3.86
CA ALA A 20 -8.57 17.12 -3.95
C ALA A 20 -8.77 15.97 -4.94
N LEU A 21 -10.01 15.52 -5.14
CA LEU A 21 -10.40 14.54 -6.14
C LEU A 21 -11.70 14.99 -6.82
N SER A 22 -11.77 14.86 -8.14
CA SER A 22 -12.88 15.35 -8.98
C SER A 22 -13.31 14.27 -9.97
N GLY A 23 -14.29 13.42 -9.56
CA GLY A 23 -14.90 12.43 -10.44
C GLY A 23 -13.95 11.30 -10.86
N ILE A 24 -13.15 10.77 -9.92
CA ILE A 24 -12.25 9.65 -10.18
C ILE A 24 -13.03 8.39 -10.55
N ASN A 25 -12.63 7.77 -11.66
CA ASN A 25 -13.09 6.44 -12.07
C ASN A 25 -11.87 5.51 -12.16
N LEU A 26 -11.90 4.38 -11.45
CA LEU A 26 -10.77 3.45 -11.38
C LEU A 26 -11.25 2.03 -11.10
N GLU A 27 -10.70 1.08 -11.84
CA GLU A 27 -10.87 -0.36 -11.57
C GLU A 27 -9.50 -1.00 -11.29
N ILE A 28 -9.43 -1.78 -10.20
CA ILE A 28 -8.26 -2.60 -9.85
C ILE A 28 -8.74 -4.05 -9.72
N LYS A 29 -8.18 -4.94 -10.53
CA LYS A 29 -8.49 -6.37 -10.49
C LYS A 29 -7.60 -7.09 -9.47
N LYS A 30 -8.03 -8.27 -9.05
CA LYS A 30 -7.19 -9.13 -8.22
C LYS A 30 -5.93 -9.52 -9.00
N GLY A 31 -4.76 -9.35 -8.39
CA GLY A 31 -3.48 -9.63 -9.01
C GLY A 31 -2.94 -8.47 -9.87
N ASP A 32 -3.58 -7.30 -9.90
CA ASP A 32 -3.00 -6.13 -10.57
C ASP A 32 -1.83 -5.56 -9.75
N PHE A 33 -0.79 -5.08 -10.45
CA PHE A 33 0.18 -4.14 -9.91
C PHE A 33 0.00 -2.80 -10.64
N LEU A 34 -0.66 -1.87 -9.98
CA LEU A 34 -0.98 -0.54 -10.50
C LEU A 34 -0.15 0.53 -9.81
N THR A 35 0.39 1.47 -10.57
CA THR A 35 1.07 2.66 -10.04
C THR A 35 0.26 3.92 -10.34
N ILE A 36 0.16 4.82 -9.36
CA ILE A 36 -0.37 6.17 -9.50
C ILE A 36 0.79 7.14 -9.52
N MET A 37 0.91 7.92 -10.59
CA MET A 37 1.90 8.97 -10.76
C MET A 37 1.25 10.34 -10.92
N GLY A 38 2.02 11.39 -10.69
CA GLY A 38 1.61 12.78 -10.91
C GLY A 38 2.37 13.77 -10.02
N PRO A 39 2.27 15.08 -10.26
CA PRO A 39 2.95 16.09 -9.48
C PRO A 39 2.53 16.11 -8.01
N SER A 40 3.33 16.75 -7.15
CA SER A 40 2.96 16.95 -5.75
C SER A 40 1.64 17.73 -5.65
N GLY A 41 0.79 17.34 -4.69
CA GLY A 41 -0.50 17.99 -4.47
C GLY A 41 -1.63 17.62 -5.44
N CYS A 42 -1.42 16.75 -6.44
CA CYS A 42 -2.46 16.39 -7.41
C CYS A 42 -3.51 15.38 -6.91
N GLY A 43 -3.47 14.96 -5.62
CA GLY A 43 -4.49 14.09 -5.01
C GLY A 43 -4.09 12.62 -4.85
N LYS A 44 -2.86 12.19 -5.19
CA LYS A 44 -2.42 10.79 -5.10
C LYS A 44 -2.59 10.17 -3.71
N SER A 45 -1.99 10.80 -2.69
CA SER A 45 -2.08 10.30 -1.30
C SER A 45 -3.51 10.42 -0.76
N THR A 46 -4.31 11.39 -1.21
CA THR A 46 -5.73 11.47 -0.89
C THR A 46 -6.49 10.26 -1.44
N LEU A 47 -6.26 9.92 -2.71
CA LEU A 47 -6.88 8.74 -3.32
C LEU A 47 -6.42 7.46 -2.62
N LEU A 48 -5.11 7.32 -2.34
CA LEU A 48 -4.56 6.17 -1.62
C LEU A 48 -5.17 6.03 -0.21
N ASN A 49 -5.34 7.14 0.52
CA ASN A 49 -5.94 7.14 1.86
C ASN A 49 -7.42 6.74 1.83
N ILE A 50 -8.17 7.16 0.81
CA ILE A 50 -9.58 6.75 0.66
C ILE A 50 -9.64 5.26 0.30
N ILE A 51 -8.83 4.79 -0.65
CA ILE A 51 -8.75 3.37 -0.98
C ILE A 51 -8.33 2.54 0.25
N GLY A 52 -7.43 3.08 1.05
CA GLY A 52 -6.97 2.49 2.29
C GLY A 52 -7.93 2.60 3.47
N LEU A 53 -9.09 3.22 3.28
CA LEU A 53 -10.10 3.44 4.33
C LEU A 53 -9.57 4.25 5.52
N LEU A 54 -8.51 5.04 5.33
CA LEU A 54 -7.98 6.00 6.30
C LEU A 54 -8.76 7.32 6.27
N ASP A 55 -9.32 7.65 5.11
CA ASP A 55 -10.21 8.79 4.90
C ASP A 55 -11.49 8.33 4.17
N SER A 56 -12.44 9.25 3.97
CA SER A 56 -13.69 9.00 3.25
C SER A 56 -13.88 10.01 2.13
N ALA A 57 -14.48 9.58 1.02
CA ALA A 57 -14.92 10.49 -0.04
C ALA A 57 -16.16 11.26 0.39
N ASN A 58 -16.42 12.38 -0.30
CA ASN A 58 -17.63 13.17 -0.11
C ASN A 58 -18.79 12.64 -0.98
N ASP A 59 -18.47 12.14 -2.18
CA ASP A 59 -19.47 11.66 -3.15
C ASP A 59 -18.87 10.59 -4.07
N GLY A 60 -19.73 9.89 -4.81
CA GLY A 60 -19.38 8.81 -5.72
C GLY A 60 -19.63 7.43 -5.12
N SER A 61 -18.98 6.40 -5.65
CA SER A 61 -19.03 5.02 -5.16
C SER A 61 -17.63 4.45 -5.05
N TYR A 62 -17.36 3.74 -3.97
CA TYR A 62 -16.13 2.96 -3.78
C TYR A 62 -16.49 1.57 -3.24
N LYS A 63 -16.31 0.54 -4.08
CA LYS A 63 -16.48 -0.85 -3.69
C LYS A 63 -15.15 -1.55 -3.53
N LEU A 64 -14.98 -2.23 -2.40
CA LEU A 64 -13.90 -3.17 -2.11
C LEU A 64 -14.50 -4.56 -1.92
N LEU A 65 -14.08 -5.56 -2.70
CA LEU A 65 -14.62 -6.92 -2.66
C LEU A 65 -16.16 -6.92 -2.76
N ASP A 66 -16.70 -6.13 -3.69
CA ASP A 66 -18.13 -5.94 -3.97
C ASP A 66 -18.97 -5.28 -2.85
N GLN A 67 -18.33 -4.91 -1.74
CA GLN A 67 -18.97 -4.16 -0.65
C GLN A 67 -18.75 -2.66 -0.82
N GLU A 68 -19.82 -1.86 -0.68
CA GLU A 68 -19.74 -0.39 -0.71
C GLU A 68 -19.06 0.15 0.57
N MET A 69 -18.05 1.02 0.37
CA MET A 69 -17.26 1.62 1.46
C MET A 69 -17.72 3.02 1.81
N ILE A 70 -18.37 3.74 0.88
CA ILE A 70 -18.89 5.08 1.17
C ILE A 70 -20.06 4.97 2.15
N GLY A 71 -20.08 5.89 3.10
CA GLY A 71 -21.10 5.88 4.17
C GLY A 71 -20.77 4.98 5.37
N LEU A 72 -19.72 4.15 5.29
CA LEU A 72 -19.27 3.40 6.46
C LEU A 72 -18.75 4.34 7.55
N LYS A 73 -19.19 4.12 8.80
CA LYS A 73 -18.62 4.77 9.99
C LYS A 73 -17.19 4.26 10.23
N GLU A 74 -16.38 5.03 10.97
CA GLU A 74 -14.97 4.68 11.22
C GLU A 74 -14.77 3.25 11.75
N LYS A 75 -15.62 2.79 12.68
CA LYS A 75 -15.56 1.40 13.17
C LYS A 75 -15.71 0.36 12.06
N GLY A 76 -16.59 0.60 11.09
CA GLY A 76 -16.78 -0.28 9.94
C GLY A 76 -15.57 -0.25 9.00
N ARG A 77 -15.05 0.95 8.67
CA ARG A 77 -13.84 1.12 7.87
C ARG A 77 -12.64 0.43 8.51
N ALA A 78 -12.44 0.63 9.81
CA ALA A 78 -11.35 -0.01 10.56
C ALA A 78 -11.45 -1.54 10.54
N ALA A 79 -12.66 -2.10 10.64
CA ALA A 79 -12.87 -3.55 10.55
C ALA A 79 -12.47 -4.11 9.17
N VAL A 80 -12.91 -3.46 8.08
CA VAL A 80 -12.55 -3.86 6.71
C VAL A 80 -11.05 -3.68 6.47
N ARG A 81 -10.47 -2.54 6.88
CA ARG A 81 -9.06 -2.20 6.71
C ARG A 81 -8.14 -3.25 7.33
N LYS A 82 -8.33 -3.58 8.61
CA LYS A 82 -7.46 -4.50 9.35
C LYS A 82 -7.43 -5.92 8.76
N GLU A 83 -8.50 -6.35 8.08
CA GLU A 83 -8.60 -7.68 7.50
C GLU A 83 -8.08 -7.77 6.06
N ASN A 84 -8.14 -6.65 5.31
CA ASN A 84 -7.96 -6.72 3.87
C ASN A 84 -6.81 -5.88 3.34
N ILE A 85 -6.29 -4.91 4.09
CA ILE A 85 -5.36 -3.91 3.58
C ILE A 85 -4.04 -3.94 4.35
N GLY A 86 -2.93 -4.08 3.62
CA GLY A 86 -1.58 -3.87 4.14
C GLY A 86 -1.02 -2.53 3.65
N PHE A 87 -0.46 -1.73 4.56
CA PHE A 87 0.13 -0.44 4.24
C PHE A 87 1.66 -0.47 4.34
N ILE A 88 2.31 0.08 3.31
CA ILE A 88 3.74 0.37 3.27
C ILE A 88 3.89 1.88 3.06
N PHE A 89 4.50 2.58 4.01
CA PHE A 89 4.66 4.04 4.00
C PHE A 89 6.10 4.44 3.70
N GLN A 90 6.28 5.62 3.13
CA GLN A 90 7.57 6.22 2.86
C GLN A 90 8.44 6.37 4.12
N ASN A 91 7.84 6.79 5.24
CA ASN A 91 8.52 6.99 6.53
C ASN A 91 8.53 5.74 7.41
N PHE A 92 8.30 4.55 6.84
CA PHE A 92 8.20 3.26 7.53
C PHE A 92 7.07 3.20 8.58
N ASN A 93 6.80 4.28 9.29
CA ASN A 93 5.81 4.42 10.37
C ASN A 93 5.92 3.28 11.41
N LEU A 94 7.15 2.93 11.78
CA LEU A 94 7.42 2.02 12.89
C LEU A 94 7.24 2.76 14.22
N ILE A 95 6.83 2.03 15.24
CA ILE A 95 6.74 2.54 16.61
C ILE A 95 8.10 2.33 17.26
N ASP A 96 8.78 3.41 17.59
CA ASP A 96 10.18 3.41 18.06
C ASP A 96 10.37 2.71 19.41
N GLU A 97 9.34 2.71 20.25
CA GLU A 97 9.33 2.07 21.58
C GLU A 97 9.05 0.56 21.50
N LEU A 98 8.68 0.05 20.33
CA LEU A 98 8.43 -1.36 20.10
C LEU A 98 9.58 -2.03 19.37
N SER A 99 9.87 -3.28 19.75
CA SER A 99 10.81 -4.10 18.99
C SER A 99 10.33 -4.38 17.57
N VAL A 100 11.20 -4.88 16.70
CA VAL A 100 10.82 -5.38 15.36
C VAL A 100 9.72 -6.42 15.47
N TYR A 101 9.85 -7.38 16.40
CA TYR A 101 8.83 -8.39 16.64
C TYR A 101 7.48 -7.75 16.96
N ASP A 102 7.45 -6.82 17.92
CA ASP A 102 6.21 -6.17 18.38
C ASP A 102 5.59 -5.32 17.27
N ASN A 103 6.39 -4.59 16.47
CA ASN A 103 5.89 -3.84 15.31
C ASN A 103 5.19 -4.74 14.29
N ILE A 104 5.74 -5.94 14.02
CA ILE A 104 5.14 -6.92 13.11
C ILE A 104 3.91 -7.57 13.74
N GLU A 105 3.88 -7.72 15.07
CA GLU A 105 2.78 -8.36 15.80
C GLU A 105 1.50 -7.52 15.83
N LEU A 106 1.60 -6.18 15.78
CA LEU A 106 0.45 -5.27 15.94
C LEU A 106 -0.80 -5.64 15.11
N PRO A 107 -0.71 -5.88 13.79
CA PRO A 107 -1.88 -6.24 13.00
C PRO A 107 -2.53 -7.54 13.45
N LEU A 108 -1.76 -8.51 13.92
CA LEU A 108 -2.25 -9.80 14.42
C LEU A 108 -3.00 -9.63 15.75
N LEU A 109 -2.52 -8.72 16.63
CA LEU A 109 -3.21 -8.36 17.88
C LEU A 109 -4.57 -7.75 17.60
N TYR A 110 -4.66 -6.79 16.66
CA TYR A 110 -5.92 -6.16 16.28
C TYR A 110 -6.92 -7.15 15.65
N ASN A 111 -6.43 -8.23 15.05
CA ASN A 111 -7.25 -9.32 14.50
C ASN A 111 -7.53 -10.44 15.52
N ASN A 112 -7.14 -10.28 16.78
CA ASN A 112 -7.33 -11.25 17.86
C ASN A 112 -6.75 -12.65 17.54
N VAL A 113 -5.63 -12.70 16.79
CA VAL A 113 -4.93 -13.96 16.48
C VAL A 113 -4.31 -14.53 17.76
N LYS A 114 -4.42 -15.83 17.98
CA LYS A 114 -3.87 -16.51 19.17
C LYS A 114 -2.34 -16.36 19.25
N ALA A 115 -1.79 -16.31 20.47
CA ALA A 115 -0.37 -16.07 20.70
C ALA A 115 0.56 -17.08 20.01
N SER A 116 0.19 -18.38 20.00
CA SER A 116 0.93 -19.42 19.30
C SER A 116 1.05 -19.14 17.80
N ASP A 117 -0.07 -18.74 17.18
CA ASP A 117 -0.17 -18.54 15.75
C ASP A 117 0.51 -17.23 15.33
N ARG A 118 0.46 -16.19 16.20
CA ARG A 118 1.19 -14.93 16.00
C ARG A 118 2.68 -15.18 15.87
N LYS A 119 3.27 -15.93 16.83
CA LYS A 119 4.70 -16.24 16.82
C LYS A 119 5.10 -16.91 15.51
N GLN A 120 4.36 -17.94 15.10
CA GLN A 120 4.63 -18.69 13.87
C GLN A 120 4.56 -17.77 12.62
N LYS A 121 3.52 -16.93 12.52
CA LYS A 121 3.38 -16.00 11.39
C LYS A 121 4.50 -14.96 11.35
N ILE A 122 4.89 -14.41 12.50
CA ILE A 122 5.96 -13.39 12.60
C ILE A 122 7.30 -14.01 12.21
N GLU A 123 7.65 -15.19 12.74
CA GLU A 123 8.89 -15.87 12.39
C GLU A 123 8.95 -16.18 10.89
N ALA A 124 7.87 -16.73 10.33
CA ALA A 124 7.79 -17.05 8.89
C ALA A 124 7.94 -15.81 7.98
N ILE A 125 7.30 -14.69 8.31
CA ILE A 125 7.43 -13.48 7.50
C ILE A 125 8.80 -12.82 7.68
N ALA A 126 9.37 -12.86 8.88
CA ALA A 126 10.69 -12.33 9.16
C ALA A 126 11.79 -13.10 8.41
N ASP A 127 11.69 -14.42 8.35
CA ASP A 127 12.60 -15.28 7.56
C ASP A 127 12.49 -14.96 6.07
N LYS A 128 11.28 -14.88 5.55
CA LYS A 128 11.03 -14.55 4.14
C LYS A 128 11.64 -13.20 3.72
N LEU A 129 11.70 -12.25 4.65
CA LEU A 129 12.22 -10.89 4.43
C LEU A 129 13.65 -10.69 4.92
N ASN A 130 14.35 -11.76 5.34
CA ASN A 130 15.73 -11.75 5.85
C ASN A 130 15.94 -10.78 7.02
N ILE A 131 14.96 -10.69 7.96
CA ILE A 131 15.03 -9.84 9.16
C ILE A 131 14.90 -10.61 10.48
N SER A 132 14.88 -11.94 10.46
CA SER A 132 14.72 -12.80 11.66
C SER A 132 15.78 -12.51 12.72
N HIS A 133 17.02 -12.23 12.29
CA HIS A 133 18.14 -11.88 13.17
C HIS A 133 17.97 -10.49 13.85
N ARG A 134 16.96 -9.71 13.45
CA ARG A 134 16.64 -8.38 13.97
C ARG A 134 15.39 -8.32 14.84
N LEU A 135 14.67 -9.40 15.05
CA LEU A 135 13.37 -9.41 15.75
C LEU A 135 13.41 -8.76 17.15
N LYS A 136 14.54 -8.83 17.84
CA LYS A 136 14.73 -8.24 19.17
C LYS A 136 15.27 -6.81 19.14
N HIS A 137 15.59 -6.26 17.98
CA HIS A 137 16.09 -4.90 17.84
C HIS A 137 14.94 -3.89 17.80
N PHE A 138 15.27 -2.63 18.03
CA PHE A 138 14.35 -1.50 17.91
C PHE A 138 14.60 -0.75 16.59
N PRO A 139 13.60 0.00 16.06
CA PRO A 139 13.73 0.70 14.78
C PRO A 139 15.01 1.54 14.65
N GLN A 140 15.39 2.27 15.71
CA GLN A 140 16.59 3.13 15.74
C GLN A 140 17.92 2.37 15.57
N GLN A 141 17.91 1.05 15.73
CA GLN A 141 19.09 0.18 15.59
C GLN A 141 19.18 -0.43 14.17
N LEU A 142 18.29 -0.06 13.26
CA LEU A 142 18.17 -0.61 11.92
C LEU A 142 18.56 0.40 10.86
N SER A 143 19.15 -0.08 9.75
CA SER A 143 19.27 0.74 8.54
C SER A 143 17.90 1.03 7.91
N GLY A 144 17.77 2.07 7.08
CA GLY A 144 16.54 2.41 6.39
C GLY A 144 15.94 1.23 5.60
N GLY A 145 16.77 0.48 4.87
CA GLY A 145 16.34 -0.72 4.16
C GLY A 145 15.81 -1.83 5.09
N GLN A 146 16.42 -2.00 6.27
CA GLN A 146 15.91 -2.94 7.28
C GLN A 146 14.58 -2.46 7.88
N GLN A 147 14.45 -1.16 8.18
CA GLN A 147 13.19 -0.57 8.65
C GLN A 147 12.07 -0.77 7.62
N GLN A 148 12.35 -0.57 6.33
CA GLN A 148 11.38 -0.80 5.28
C GLN A 148 10.97 -2.27 5.19
N ARG A 149 11.91 -3.22 5.31
CA ARG A 149 11.57 -4.65 5.37
C ARG A 149 10.68 -4.99 6.57
N VAL A 150 10.87 -4.34 7.72
CA VAL A 150 9.97 -4.47 8.89
C VAL A 150 8.59 -3.90 8.57
N ALA A 151 8.50 -2.73 7.92
CA ALA A 151 7.23 -2.15 7.49
C ALA A 151 6.49 -3.06 6.50
N VAL A 152 7.21 -3.66 5.55
CA VAL A 152 6.65 -4.66 4.62
C VAL A 152 6.19 -5.91 5.37
N ALA A 153 6.99 -6.43 6.33
CA ALA A 153 6.59 -7.57 7.16
C ALA A 153 5.28 -7.29 7.90
N ARG A 154 5.18 -6.12 8.53
CA ARG A 154 3.98 -5.67 9.23
C ARG A 154 2.77 -5.59 8.28
N ALA A 155 2.97 -5.08 7.07
CA ALA A 155 1.90 -5.00 6.08
C ALA A 155 1.38 -6.37 5.63
N LEU A 156 2.26 -7.39 5.56
CA LEU A 156 1.96 -8.69 4.99
C LEU A 156 1.52 -9.76 6.00
N VAL A 157 1.80 -9.58 7.29
CA VAL A 157 1.66 -10.62 8.31
C VAL A 157 0.23 -11.17 8.46
N ASN A 158 -0.78 -10.38 8.05
CA ASN A 158 -2.20 -10.75 8.03
C ASN A 158 -2.70 -11.30 6.70
N ASP A 159 -1.84 -11.55 5.72
CA ASP A 159 -2.21 -12.01 4.37
C ASP A 159 -3.26 -11.08 3.70
N PRO A 160 -2.99 -9.77 3.56
CA PRO A 160 -3.96 -8.81 3.07
C PRO A 160 -4.37 -9.10 1.63
N LYS A 161 -5.57 -8.64 1.24
CA LYS A 161 -6.08 -8.77 -0.15
C LYS A 161 -5.46 -7.75 -1.09
N ILE A 162 -5.03 -6.61 -0.56
CA ILE A 162 -4.33 -5.55 -1.30
C ILE A 162 -3.22 -4.93 -0.44
N ILE A 163 -2.13 -4.61 -1.10
CA ILE A 163 -1.00 -3.86 -0.55
C ILE A 163 -1.07 -2.44 -1.12
N LEU A 164 -1.09 -1.45 -0.24
CA LEU A 164 -1.03 -0.03 -0.60
C LEU A 164 0.36 0.50 -0.21
N ALA A 165 1.12 0.98 -1.19
CA ALA A 165 2.47 1.48 -1.00
C ALA A 165 2.54 2.97 -1.36
N ASP A 166 2.81 3.82 -0.39
CA ASP A 166 2.99 5.27 -0.57
C ASP A 166 4.47 5.60 -0.58
N GLU A 167 5.02 5.86 -1.76
CA GLU A 167 6.43 6.16 -2.02
C GLU A 167 7.40 5.19 -1.31
N PRO A 168 7.29 3.87 -1.54
CA PRO A 168 7.94 2.85 -0.70
C PRO A 168 9.47 2.89 -0.71
N THR A 169 10.08 3.63 -1.65
CA THR A 169 11.52 3.77 -1.83
C THR A 169 12.03 5.18 -1.52
N GLY A 170 11.12 6.13 -1.25
CA GLY A 170 11.45 7.56 -1.21
C GLY A 170 12.48 7.99 -0.16
N ASN A 171 12.67 7.20 0.90
CA ASN A 171 13.65 7.46 1.96
C ASN A 171 14.83 6.46 1.94
N LEU A 172 15.04 5.77 0.83
CA LEU A 172 16.08 4.75 0.68
C LEU A 172 17.13 5.18 -0.35
N ASP A 173 18.36 4.70 -0.17
CA ASP A 173 19.35 4.73 -1.24
C ASP A 173 18.95 3.78 -2.39
N SER A 174 19.58 3.96 -3.55
CA SER A 174 19.22 3.23 -4.77
C SER A 174 19.29 1.71 -4.60
N LYS A 175 20.26 1.20 -3.82
CA LYS A 175 20.41 -0.24 -3.60
C LYS A 175 19.25 -0.79 -2.78
N ASN A 176 18.98 -0.18 -1.62
CA ASN A 176 17.88 -0.60 -0.76
C ASN A 176 16.51 -0.39 -1.44
N GLY A 177 16.35 0.68 -2.23
CA GLY A 177 15.17 0.93 -3.03
C GLY A 177 14.90 -0.19 -4.03
N ASN A 178 15.93 -0.61 -4.78
CA ASN A 178 15.81 -1.73 -5.72
C ASN A 178 15.40 -3.03 -5.02
N GLU A 179 15.99 -3.34 -3.88
CA GLU A 179 15.64 -4.54 -3.10
C GLU A 179 14.16 -4.53 -2.66
N VAL A 180 13.61 -3.34 -2.35
CA VAL A 180 12.17 -3.19 -2.02
C VAL A 180 11.31 -3.39 -3.27
N MET A 181 11.69 -2.82 -4.42
CA MET A 181 10.93 -2.99 -5.67
C MET A 181 10.96 -4.44 -6.17
N GLU A 182 12.09 -5.13 -6.08
CA GLU A 182 12.20 -6.57 -6.36
C GLU A 182 11.27 -7.38 -5.44
N LEU A 183 11.24 -7.06 -4.14
CA LEU A 183 10.35 -7.71 -3.19
C LEU A 183 8.87 -7.52 -3.55
N LEU A 184 8.46 -6.30 -3.91
CA LEU A 184 7.08 -6.03 -4.35
C LEU A 184 6.76 -6.80 -5.65
N THR A 185 7.71 -6.87 -6.58
CA THR A 185 7.56 -7.66 -7.82
C THR A 185 7.39 -9.15 -7.54
N ASP A 186 8.18 -9.70 -6.62
CA ASP A 186 8.06 -11.10 -6.19
C ASP A 186 6.71 -11.40 -5.53
N LEU A 187 6.20 -10.46 -4.73
CA LEU A 187 4.87 -10.57 -4.12
C LEU A 187 3.78 -10.56 -5.18
N HIS A 188 3.89 -9.64 -6.14
CA HIS A 188 2.98 -9.58 -7.28
C HIS A 188 3.00 -10.86 -8.12
N ALA A 189 4.17 -11.39 -8.45
CA ALA A 189 4.33 -12.67 -9.17
C ALA A 189 3.67 -13.86 -8.43
N LYS A 190 3.53 -13.76 -7.09
CA LYS A 190 2.79 -14.73 -6.25
C LYS A 190 1.29 -14.42 -6.13
N GLY A 191 0.78 -13.46 -6.91
CA GLY A 191 -0.63 -13.12 -7.00
C GLY A 191 -1.11 -12.02 -6.05
N ALA A 192 -0.19 -11.28 -5.39
CA ALA A 192 -0.58 -10.11 -4.60
C ALA A 192 -1.14 -8.99 -5.50
N THR A 193 -2.18 -8.29 -5.01
CA THR A 193 -2.67 -7.07 -5.62
C THR A 193 -1.95 -5.89 -4.99
N ILE A 194 -1.34 -5.02 -5.79
CA ILE A 194 -0.51 -3.90 -5.31
C ILE A 194 -0.98 -2.61 -5.97
N LEU A 195 -1.22 -1.59 -5.14
CA LEU A 195 -1.40 -0.22 -5.57
C LEU A 195 -0.26 0.62 -4.97
N MET A 196 0.55 1.20 -5.84
CA MET A 196 1.69 2.02 -5.44
C MET A 196 1.48 3.47 -5.88
N VAL A 197 1.87 4.40 -5.03
CA VAL A 197 2.04 5.82 -5.38
C VAL A 197 3.53 6.11 -5.44
N THR A 198 3.99 6.73 -6.50
CA THR A 198 5.37 7.21 -6.63
C THR A 198 5.46 8.39 -7.59
N HIS A 199 6.52 9.16 -7.48
CA HIS A 199 6.93 10.16 -8.47
C HIS A 199 8.11 9.70 -9.33
N SER A 200 8.65 8.50 -9.07
CA SER A 200 9.78 7.89 -9.79
C SER A 200 9.29 7.07 -10.98
N ASP A 201 9.70 7.46 -12.19
CA ASP A 201 9.45 6.68 -13.41
C ASP A 201 10.10 5.30 -13.34
N TYR A 202 11.26 5.22 -12.66
CA TYR A 202 11.94 3.94 -12.45
C TYR A 202 11.09 2.99 -11.63
N ASP A 203 10.55 3.42 -10.47
CA ASP A 203 9.71 2.57 -9.63
C ASP A 203 8.40 2.21 -10.35
N ALA A 204 7.80 3.17 -11.06
CA ALA A 204 6.59 2.92 -11.84
C ALA A 204 6.79 1.83 -12.91
N SER A 205 8.02 1.71 -13.46
CA SER A 205 8.33 0.69 -14.48
C SER A 205 8.20 -0.75 -13.99
N PHE A 206 8.16 -0.99 -12.67
CA PHE A 206 7.95 -2.32 -12.09
C PHE A 206 6.48 -2.76 -12.08
N SER A 207 5.54 -1.82 -12.19
CA SER A 207 4.11 -2.12 -12.24
C SER A 207 3.66 -2.53 -13.65
N GLN A 208 2.51 -3.21 -13.75
CA GLN A 208 1.90 -3.56 -15.05
C GLN A 208 1.21 -2.36 -15.69
N ARG A 209 0.65 -1.48 -14.87
CA ARG A 209 -0.17 -0.33 -15.30
C ARG A 209 0.25 0.91 -14.53
N THR A 210 0.34 2.02 -15.23
CA THR A 210 0.57 3.33 -14.61
C THR A 210 -0.56 4.26 -14.99
N ILE A 211 -1.21 4.85 -13.98
CA ILE A 211 -2.16 5.95 -14.17
C ILE A 211 -1.50 7.26 -13.78
N HIS A 212 -1.81 8.31 -14.54
CA HIS A 212 -1.30 9.64 -14.25
C HIS A 212 -2.43 10.54 -13.76
N MET A 213 -2.18 11.18 -12.62
CA MET A 213 -3.11 12.13 -12.00
C MET A 213 -2.58 13.57 -12.15
N LYS A 214 -3.50 14.50 -12.37
CA LYS A 214 -3.26 15.94 -12.35
C LYS A 214 -4.53 16.64 -11.87
N ASP A 215 -4.37 17.61 -10.97
CA ASP A 215 -5.46 18.48 -10.50
C ASP A 215 -6.71 17.68 -10.04
N GLY A 216 -6.50 16.58 -9.33
CA GLY A 216 -7.57 15.75 -8.77
C GLY A 216 -8.27 14.81 -9.75
N VAL A 217 -7.78 14.67 -11.00
CA VAL A 217 -8.36 13.78 -12.01
C VAL A 217 -7.33 12.80 -12.56
N ILE A 218 -7.78 11.63 -13.00
CA ILE A 218 -6.98 10.70 -13.81
C ILE A 218 -7.09 11.17 -15.27
N PHE A 219 -5.95 11.50 -15.89
CA PHE A 219 -5.94 12.02 -17.26
C PHE A 219 -5.35 11.04 -18.28
N SER A 220 -4.57 10.05 -17.83
CA SER A 220 -4.06 9.00 -18.72
C SER A 220 -3.78 7.71 -17.98
N GLU A 221 -3.79 6.62 -18.71
CA GLU A 221 -3.40 5.29 -18.29
C GLU A 221 -2.44 4.68 -19.32
N LYS A 222 -1.39 4.01 -18.85
CA LYS A 222 -0.38 3.35 -19.69
C LYS A 222 -0.15 1.92 -19.19
N LEU A 223 -0.06 0.97 -20.12
CA LEU A 223 0.46 -0.37 -19.85
C LEU A 223 1.99 -0.36 -19.97
N ASN A 224 2.68 -0.91 -18.99
CA ASN A 224 4.13 -0.96 -18.95
C ASN A 224 4.63 -2.26 -19.60
N GLN A 225 5.56 -2.14 -20.55
CA GLN A 225 6.05 -3.28 -21.36
C GLN A 225 6.96 -4.24 -20.58
N ARG A 226 7.60 -3.81 -19.49
CA ARG A 226 8.58 -4.63 -18.73
C ARG A 226 8.03 -5.95 -18.18
N ASN A 227 6.72 -6.06 -17.96
CA ASN A 227 6.08 -7.26 -17.41
C ASN A 227 5.57 -8.26 -18.47
N VAL A 228 5.66 -7.93 -19.77
CA VAL A 228 5.24 -8.86 -20.84
C VAL A 228 6.32 -9.93 -21.04
N ASP A 229 7.61 -9.56 -20.87
CA ASP A 229 8.74 -10.45 -21.13
C ASP A 229 8.98 -11.47 -20.00
N VAL A 230 8.69 -11.12 -18.74
CA VAL A 230 8.87 -12.02 -17.57
C VAL A 230 7.86 -13.17 -17.56
N PHE A 231 6.70 -13.00 -18.18
CA PHE A 231 5.66 -14.05 -18.23
C PHE A 231 5.80 -14.96 -19.46
N MET A 232 6.63 -14.60 -20.46
CA MET A 232 6.86 -15.44 -21.65
C MET A 232 7.93 -16.49 -21.44
N ASP A 233 8.89 -16.27 -20.51
CA ASP A 233 9.99 -17.20 -20.22
C ASP A 233 9.65 -18.26 -19.15
N ALA A 234 8.43 -18.24 -18.59
CA ALA A 234 7.97 -19.18 -17.57
C ALA A 234 7.03 -20.29 -18.12
N LYS A 235 7.20 -20.67 -19.39
CA LYS A 235 6.52 -21.82 -20.00
C LYS A 235 7.49 -22.93 -20.37
#